data_6c24b5d70c7852de42b55697f69e2b6d
#
_entry.id   6c24b5d70c7852de42b55697f69e2b6d
#
_cell.length_a   1.000
_cell.length_b   1.000
_cell.length_c   1.000
_cell.angle_alpha   90.00
_cell.angle_beta   90.00
_cell.angle_gamma   90.00
#
_symmetry.space_group_name_H-M   'P 1'
#
loop_
_entity.id
_entity.type
_entity.pdbx_description
1 polymer ?
#
loop_
_entity_poly.entity_id
_entity_poly.type
_entity_poly.pdbx_seq_one_letter_code
_entity_poly.pdbx_strand_id
1 'polypeptide(L)'
;MRTQEKLIYTNERGESIEFSPASSYHVNFKDVTGLSDVRNAIYSTNSMGQDGDTYLGYRIESRDIDIVGYIKERDKQAAQNLRRKLNRILNPQYEATLTYVFGDFRRVIGCKIDDAPIFKRKPIFEQFTVSLSCLNPFWREETETREDIATWIGGFEFPVQDGLELYDGWEIGYRQPSLIVNVYNSGDVKSGIRIEFRAIGAVTNPVLLNVDTREFIKLNISLVAGDVLTVSTGYGEKAVKLNRGGVITDAFRYLDVDSSYLQIAVGDNLFRYSADANAENLEVSIYHNNLYLGV
;
A
#
# COMPACT_ATOMS: atom_id res chain seq x y z
N MET A 1 -0.41 18.14 25.79
CA MET A 1 0.18 16.79 25.77
C MET A 1 1.39 16.83 24.83
N ARG A 2 2.56 16.35 25.25
CA ARG A 2 3.67 16.18 24.29
C ARG A 2 3.30 15.01 23.40
N THR A 3 3.20 15.25 22.10
CA THR A 3 3.00 14.20 21.09
C THR A 3 4.17 13.22 21.23
N GLN A 4 3.89 11.97 21.59
CA GLN A 4 4.94 10.96 21.75
C GLN A 4 5.10 10.20 20.45
N GLU A 5 6.32 10.15 19.98
CA GLU A 5 6.77 9.35 18.86
C GLU A 5 6.89 7.89 19.29
N LYS A 6 6.42 6.96 18.46
CA LYS A 6 6.50 5.51 18.73
C LYS A 6 6.58 4.68 17.46
N LEU A 7 7.23 3.53 17.58
CA LEU A 7 7.25 2.47 16.59
C LEU A 7 6.48 1.26 17.14
N ILE A 8 5.62 0.70 16.32
CA ILE A 8 4.85 -0.51 16.65
C ILE A 8 5.24 -1.59 15.62
N TYR A 9 5.91 -2.62 16.09
CA TYR A 9 6.19 -3.80 15.30
C TYR A 9 5.04 -4.80 15.48
N THR A 10 4.47 -5.31 14.40
CA THR A 10 3.40 -6.31 14.43
C THR A 10 3.74 -7.44 13.47
N ASN A 11 3.81 -8.68 13.98
CA ASN A 11 4.06 -9.86 13.16
C ASN A 11 2.76 -10.38 12.52
N GLU A 12 2.88 -11.31 11.57
CA GLU A 12 1.75 -11.92 10.86
C GLU A 12 0.73 -12.65 11.77
N ARG A 13 1.11 -12.95 13.03
CA ARG A 13 0.22 -13.55 14.04
C ARG A 13 -0.60 -12.52 14.80
N GLY A 14 -0.40 -11.23 14.51
CA GLY A 14 -1.06 -10.13 15.22
C GLY A 14 -0.43 -9.80 16.59
N GLU A 15 0.71 -10.43 16.94
CA GLU A 15 1.43 -10.07 18.16
C GLU A 15 2.24 -8.78 17.92
N SER A 16 2.14 -7.82 18.83
CA SER A 16 2.77 -6.51 18.68
C SER A 16 3.70 -6.13 19.83
N ILE A 17 4.67 -5.28 19.51
CA ILE A 17 5.58 -4.63 20.46
C ILE A 17 5.63 -3.14 20.15
N GLU A 18 5.47 -2.33 21.19
CA GLU A 18 5.66 -0.89 21.12
C GLU A 18 7.06 -0.51 21.59
N PHE A 19 7.77 0.22 20.75
CA PHE A 19 9.05 0.87 21.03
C PHE A 19 8.79 2.37 21.19
N SER A 20 8.94 2.88 22.38
CA SER A 20 8.76 4.31 22.67
C SER A 20 9.54 4.72 23.91
N PRO A 21 9.74 6.02 24.13
CA PRO A 21 10.35 6.50 25.39
C PRO A 21 9.55 6.14 26.65
N ALA A 22 8.25 5.83 26.51
CA ALA A 22 7.37 5.53 27.63
C ALA A 22 7.17 4.02 27.85
N SER A 23 7.49 3.18 26.87
CA SER A 23 7.25 1.73 26.95
C SER A 23 8.31 1.01 27.81
N SER A 24 8.03 -0.26 28.16
CA SER A 24 9.00 -1.16 28.79
C SER A 24 10.21 -1.44 27.88
N TYR A 25 10.02 -1.34 26.57
CA TYR A 25 11.07 -1.37 25.56
C TYR A 25 11.42 0.07 25.18
N HIS A 26 12.15 0.71 26.08
CA HIS A 26 12.51 2.10 25.94
C HIS A 26 13.44 2.33 24.76
N VAL A 27 12.95 3.12 23.79
CA VAL A 27 13.72 3.52 22.61
C VAL A 27 13.76 5.04 22.55
N ASN A 28 14.92 5.58 22.32
CA ASN A 28 15.11 6.98 21.98
C ASN A 28 15.26 7.06 20.45
N PHE A 29 14.46 7.88 19.79
CA PHE A 29 14.46 7.99 18.33
C PHE A 29 15.79 8.49 17.73
N LYS A 30 16.66 9.07 18.54
CA LYS A 30 18.05 9.36 18.16
C LYS A 30 18.90 8.11 17.90
N ASP A 31 18.49 6.98 18.49
CA ASP A 31 19.17 5.69 18.40
C ASP A 31 18.48 4.76 17.40
N VAL A 32 17.58 5.30 16.56
CA VAL A 32 16.92 4.60 15.46
C VAL A 32 17.45 5.14 14.15
N THR A 33 17.91 4.26 13.26
CA THR A 33 18.41 4.62 11.93
C THR A 33 17.52 3.98 10.85
N GLY A 34 17.56 4.51 9.64
CA GLY A 34 16.79 3.95 8.51
C GLY A 34 15.35 4.44 8.40
N LEU A 35 14.88 5.35 9.26
CA LEU A 35 13.49 5.86 9.17
C LEU A 35 13.28 6.78 7.96
N SER A 36 14.23 7.67 7.69
CA SER A 36 14.20 8.63 6.58
C SER A 36 15.33 8.41 5.56
N ASP A 37 16.27 7.51 5.86
CA ASP A 37 17.45 7.28 5.04
C ASP A 37 17.12 6.31 3.91
N VAL A 38 17.19 6.77 2.67
CA VAL A 38 16.99 5.95 1.47
C VAL A 38 18.32 5.75 0.78
N ARG A 39 18.69 4.49 0.55
CA ARG A 39 19.87 4.15 -0.25
C ARG A 39 19.51 4.14 -1.73
N ASN A 40 20.31 4.84 -2.51
CA ASN A 40 20.17 4.92 -3.96
C ASN A 40 21.41 4.37 -4.64
N ALA A 41 21.27 3.29 -5.40
CA ALA A 41 22.31 2.79 -6.28
C ALA A 41 22.25 3.56 -7.61
N ILE A 42 23.31 4.31 -7.91
CA ILE A 42 23.47 5.04 -9.16
C ILE A 42 24.25 4.16 -10.14
N TYR A 43 23.70 3.95 -11.32
CA TYR A 43 24.38 3.24 -12.41
C TYR A 43 25.00 4.28 -13.34
N SER A 44 26.29 4.17 -13.56
CA SER A 44 27.06 5.04 -14.46
C SER A 44 28.06 4.24 -15.28
N THR A 45 28.54 4.83 -16.36
CA THR A 45 29.61 4.30 -17.21
C THR A 45 30.57 5.40 -17.56
N ASN A 46 31.82 5.04 -17.87
CA ASN A 46 32.82 6.00 -18.36
C ASN A 46 33.48 5.46 -19.62
N SER A 47 34.03 6.38 -20.42
CA SER A 47 34.82 6.09 -21.60
C SER A 47 36.26 6.56 -21.42
N MET A 48 37.17 5.91 -22.12
CA MET A 48 38.60 6.30 -22.04
C MET A 48 38.79 7.77 -22.51
N GLY A 49 39.37 8.60 -21.63
CA GLY A 49 39.54 10.04 -21.89
C GLY A 49 38.36 10.93 -21.54
N GLN A 50 37.32 10.38 -20.93
CA GLN A 50 36.20 11.14 -20.40
C GLN A 50 36.49 11.54 -18.95
N ASP A 51 36.31 12.82 -18.63
CA ASP A 51 36.27 13.31 -17.25
C ASP A 51 34.86 13.11 -16.68
N GLY A 52 34.77 12.41 -15.54
CA GLY A 52 33.51 12.06 -14.89
C GLY A 52 32.80 10.88 -15.54
N ASP A 53 31.57 10.60 -15.08
CA ASP A 53 30.76 9.45 -15.50
C ASP A 53 29.49 9.88 -16.25
N THR A 54 29.05 9.05 -17.17
CA THR A 54 27.75 9.18 -17.83
C THR A 54 26.71 8.43 -17.00
N TYR A 55 25.66 9.12 -16.56
CA TYR A 55 24.54 8.54 -15.81
C TYR A 55 23.70 7.63 -16.68
N LEU A 56 23.45 6.39 -16.23
CA LEU A 56 22.63 5.39 -16.91
C LEU A 56 21.27 5.17 -16.24
N GLY A 57 21.18 5.43 -14.93
CA GLY A 57 19.97 5.20 -14.17
C GLY A 57 20.21 5.05 -12.68
N TYR A 58 19.15 4.78 -11.95
CA TYR A 58 19.22 4.54 -10.51
C TYR A 58 18.24 3.46 -10.07
N ARG A 59 18.49 2.92 -8.88
CA ARG A 59 17.57 2.03 -8.17
C ARG A 59 17.58 2.38 -6.68
N ILE A 60 16.42 2.53 -6.11
CA ILE A 60 16.28 2.59 -4.65
C ILE A 60 16.45 1.17 -4.12
N GLU A 61 17.38 1.01 -3.19
CA GLU A 61 17.70 -0.28 -2.56
C GLU A 61 16.75 -0.59 -1.41
N SER A 62 16.77 -1.84 -0.94
CA SER A 62 16.10 -2.22 0.29
C SER A 62 16.54 -1.34 1.45
N ARG A 63 15.66 -1.13 2.40
CA ARG A 63 15.89 -0.29 3.58
C ARG A 63 16.20 -1.17 4.77
N ASP A 64 17.26 -0.81 5.51
CA ASP A 64 17.57 -1.42 6.79
C ASP A 64 17.20 -0.44 7.90
N ILE A 65 16.42 -0.90 8.90
CA ILE A 65 16.03 -0.10 10.05
C ILE A 65 16.63 -0.74 11.29
N ASP A 66 17.53 -0.01 11.97
CA ASP A 66 18.13 -0.46 13.22
C ASP A 66 17.50 0.28 14.39
N ILE A 67 17.01 -0.49 15.36
CA ILE A 67 16.41 0.00 16.58
C ILE A 67 17.28 -0.39 17.76
N VAL A 68 17.86 0.60 18.43
CA VAL A 68 18.60 0.39 19.66
C VAL A 68 17.77 0.88 20.84
N GLY A 69 17.56 0.01 21.82
CA GLY A 69 16.74 0.33 22.98
C GLY A 69 17.21 -0.34 24.25
N TYR A 70 16.45 -0.12 25.32
CA TYR A 70 16.74 -0.64 26.65
C TYR A 70 15.50 -1.25 27.27
N ILE A 71 15.65 -2.41 27.92
CA ILE A 71 14.59 -2.98 28.76
C ILE A 71 14.57 -2.19 30.07
N LYS A 72 13.47 -1.43 30.27
CA LYS A 72 13.28 -0.55 31.43
C LYS A 72 12.61 -1.31 32.57
N GLU A 73 13.34 -2.27 33.13
CA GLU A 73 12.85 -3.06 34.26
C GLU A 73 13.98 -3.30 35.26
N ARG A 74 13.68 -3.15 36.55
CA ARG A 74 14.65 -3.31 37.65
C ARG A 74 14.68 -4.74 38.19
N ASP A 75 13.52 -5.41 38.15
CA ASP A 75 13.45 -6.80 38.57
C ASP A 75 14.03 -7.72 37.49
N LYS A 76 14.98 -8.55 37.89
CA LYS A 76 15.68 -9.47 36.97
C LYS A 76 14.75 -10.48 36.33
N GLN A 77 13.75 -10.97 37.07
CA GLN A 77 12.79 -11.95 36.57
C GLN A 77 11.85 -11.32 35.54
N ALA A 78 11.35 -10.11 35.84
CA ALA A 78 10.52 -9.34 34.92
C ALA A 78 11.29 -8.97 33.65
N ALA A 79 12.55 -8.52 33.76
CA ALA A 79 13.42 -8.25 32.62
C ALA A 79 13.63 -9.49 31.75
N GLN A 80 13.85 -10.66 32.36
CA GLN A 80 13.98 -11.92 31.65
C GLN A 80 12.68 -12.28 30.89
N ASN A 81 11.52 -12.03 31.45
CA ASN A 81 10.24 -12.26 30.80
C ASN A 81 10.03 -11.33 29.59
N LEU A 82 10.38 -10.04 29.73
CA LEU A 82 10.35 -9.07 28.63
C LEU A 82 11.29 -9.50 27.49
N ARG A 83 12.51 -9.94 27.82
CA ARG A 83 13.46 -10.46 26.83
C ARG A 83 12.91 -11.68 26.07
N ARG A 84 12.29 -12.64 26.80
CA ARG A 84 11.66 -13.81 26.16
C ARG A 84 10.49 -13.41 25.24
N LYS A 85 9.69 -12.41 25.68
CA LYS A 85 8.59 -11.86 24.89
C LYS A 85 9.14 -11.20 23.61
N LEU A 86 10.21 -10.42 23.71
CA LEU A 86 10.87 -9.77 22.57
C LEU A 86 11.31 -10.82 21.54
N ASN A 87 12.08 -11.84 21.98
CA ASN A 87 12.55 -12.92 21.10
C ASN A 87 11.42 -13.74 20.45
N ARG A 88 10.29 -13.90 21.14
CA ARG A 88 9.16 -14.64 20.60
C ARG A 88 8.47 -13.88 19.48
N ILE A 89 8.25 -12.60 19.70
CA ILE A 89 7.51 -11.74 18.76
C ILE A 89 8.38 -11.35 17.56
N LEU A 90 9.66 -11.03 17.82
CA LEU A 90 10.67 -10.75 16.81
C LEU A 90 11.28 -12.05 16.26
N ASN A 91 10.45 -12.88 15.65
CA ASN A 91 10.88 -14.14 15.08
C ASN A 91 11.18 -13.95 13.58
N PRO A 92 12.42 -14.29 13.11
CA PRO A 92 12.79 -14.13 11.69
C PRO A 92 11.94 -14.94 10.70
N GLN A 93 11.21 -15.94 11.18
CA GLN A 93 10.35 -16.77 10.33
C GLN A 93 9.09 -16.07 9.87
N TYR A 94 8.69 -15.00 10.57
CA TYR A 94 7.43 -14.28 10.29
C TYR A 94 7.65 -13.03 9.48
N GLU A 95 6.68 -12.73 8.62
CA GLU A 95 6.54 -11.42 8.03
C GLU A 95 5.98 -10.44 9.06
N ALA A 96 6.34 -9.19 8.93
CA ALA A 96 5.92 -8.20 9.88
C ALA A 96 5.72 -6.83 9.23
N THR A 97 5.04 -5.98 9.98
CA THR A 97 4.82 -4.58 9.63
C THR A 97 5.34 -3.71 10.77
N LEU A 98 6.14 -2.71 10.41
CA LEU A 98 6.54 -1.65 11.32
C LEU A 98 5.68 -0.44 11.07
N THR A 99 4.98 0.04 12.10
CA THR A 99 4.16 1.25 12.06
C THR A 99 4.87 2.37 12.82
N TYR A 100 5.14 3.47 12.14
CA TYR A 100 5.58 4.72 12.75
C TYR A 100 4.35 5.55 13.12
N VAL A 101 4.33 6.11 14.32
CA VAL A 101 3.22 6.93 14.83
C VAL A 101 3.77 8.20 15.49
N PHE A 102 3.28 9.35 15.04
CA PHE A 102 3.54 10.65 15.64
C PHE A 102 2.24 11.48 15.67
N GLY A 103 1.55 11.45 16.81
CA GLY A 103 0.20 12.02 16.91
C GLY A 103 -0.79 11.26 16.02
N ASP A 104 -1.43 12.01 15.12
CA ASP A 104 -2.36 11.44 14.11
C ASP A 104 -1.64 10.92 12.87
N PHE A 105 -0.36 11.27 12.71
CA PHE A 105 0.44 10.82 11.58
C PHE A 105 0.83 9.35 11.75
N ARG A 106 0.51 8.53 10.75
CA ARG A 106 0.83 7.10 10.72
C ARG A 106 1.37 6.71 9.36
N ARG A 107 2.44 5.91 9.38
CA ARG A 107 3.02 5.28 8.20
C ARG A 107 3.41 3.86 8.53
N VAL A 108 3.25 2.97 7.56
CA VAL A 108 3.57 1.55 7.70
C VAL A 108 4.56 1.10 6.64
N ILE A 109 5.44 0.18 7.02
CA ILE A 109 6.38 -0.46 6.12
C ILE A 109 6.43 -1.96 6.41
N GLY A 110 6.42 -2.77 5.37
CA GLY A 110 6.63 -4.22 5.50
C GLY A 110 8.09 -4.51 5.78
N CYS A 111 8.37 -5.35 6.77
CA CYS A 111 9.73 -5.68 7.18
C CYS A 111 9.87 -7.15 7.58
N LYS A 112 11.13 -7.61 7.56
CA LYS A 112 11.55 -8.90 8.15
C LYS A 112 12.66 -8.65 9.15
N ILE A 113 12.75 -9.51 10.14
CA ILE A 113 13.89 -9.51 11.06
C ILE A 113 15.09 -10.07 10.30
N ASP A 114 16.16 -9.28 10.21
CA ASP A 114 17.41 -9.72 9.61
C ASP A 114 18.15 -10.65 10.58
N ASP A 115 18.41 -10.15 11.79
CA ASP A 115 19.04 -10.89 12.86
C ASP A 115 18.16 -10.97 14.11
N ALA A 116 18.22 -12.07 14.85
CA ALA A 116 17.58 -12.18 16.16
C ALA A 116 18.06 -11.07 17.09
N PRO A 117 17.20 -10.57 18.00
CA PRO A 117 17.58 -9.45 18.88
C PRO A 117 18.84 -9.70 19.65
N ILE A 118 19.80 -8.79 19.55
CA ILE A 118 21.09 -8.85 20.26
C ILE A 118 20.95 -8.13 21.59
N PHE A 119 21.31 -8.82 22.70
CA PHE A 119 21.23 -8.26 24.04
C PHE A 119 22.63 -8.02 24.62
N LYS A 120 22.87 -6.80 25.10
CA LYS A 120 24.10 -6.43 25.83
C LYS A 120 23.72 -6.06 27.26
N ARG A 121 24.23 -6.84 28.23
CA ARG A 121 24.04 -6.55 29.67
C ARG A 121 24.85 -5.34 30.06
N LYS A 122 24.20 -4.34 30.65
CA LYS A 122 24.82 -3.19 31.31
C LYS A 122 24.48 -3.21 32.81
N PRO A 123 25.21 -2.49 33.66
CA PRO A 123 25.01 -2.56 35.12
C PRO A 123 23.60 -2.24 35.59
N ILE A 124 22.87 -1.36 34.91
CA ILE A 124 21.58 -0.84 35.33
C ILE A 124 20.46 -1.32 34.39
N PHE A 125 20.73 -1.47 33.10
CA PHE A 125 19.73 -1.80 32.06
C PHE A 125 20.28 -2.89 31.13
N GLU A 126 19.39 -3.62 30.50
CA GLU A 126 19.75 -4.49 29.38
C GLU A 126 19.47 -3.77 28.07
N GLN A 127 20.50 -3.54 27.28
CA GLN A 127 20.38 -2.95 25.95
C GLN A 127 20.01 -4.04 24.95
N PHE A 128 19.09 -3.75 24.06
CA PHE A 128 18.79 -4.60 22.89
C PHE A 128 19.03 -3.83 21.60
N THR A 129 19.36 -4.56 20.55
CA THR A 129 19.45 -4.07 19.17
C THR A 129 18.62 -4.99 18.30
N VAL A 130 17.79 -4.41 17.44
CA VAL A 130 16.94 -5.11 16.48
C VAL A 130 17.23 -4.52 15.11
N SER A 131 17.56 -5.38 14.14
CA SER A 131 17.78 -5.01 12.75
C SER A 131 16.66 -5.56 11.90
N LEU A 132 15.98 -4.67 11.17
CA LEU A 132 14.86 -4.96 10.28
C LEU A 132 15.28 -4.69 8.85
N SER A 133 15.03 -5.64 7.95
CA SER A 133 15.20 -5.44 6.51
C SER A 133 13.84 -5.26 5.83
N CYS A 134 13.67 -4.14 5.14
CA CYS A 134 12.47 -3.78 4.40
C CYS A 134 12.78 -3.92 2.91
N LEU A 135 12.34 -5.04 2.30
CA LEU A 135 12.59 -5.34 0.89
C LEU A 135 11.91 -4.33 -0.04
N ASN A 136 10.72 -3.85 0.34
CA ASN A 136 10.10 -2.67 -0.25
C ASN A 136 10.48 -1.47 0.63
N PRO A 137 11.30 -0.52 0.13
CA PRO A 137 11.89 0.54 0.94
C PRO A 137 10.93 1.68 1.28
N PHE A 138 9.71 1.66 0.72
CA PHE A 138 8.78 2.77 0.83
C PHE A 138 7.84 2.61 2.03
N TRP A 139 7.66 3.71 2.75
CA TRP A 139 6.57 3.86 3.69
C TRP A 139 5.27 4.07 2.93
N ARG A 140 4.17 3.59 3.49
CA ARG A 140 2.83 3.75 2.92
C ARG A 140 1.82 4.15 3.98
N GLU A 141 0.66 4.55 3.57
CA GLU A 141 -0.48 4.75 4.46
C GLU A 141 -0.98 3.41 5.02
N GLU A 142 -1.62 3.44 6.19
CA GLU A 142 -2.15 2.24 6.85
C GLU A 142 -3.31 1.66 6.04
N THR A 143 -4.10 2.52 5.38
CA THR A 143 -5.26 2.15 4.57
C THR A 143 -5.07 2.53 3.11
N GLU A 144 -5.52 1.66 2.20
CA GLU A 144 -5.58 2.01 0.78
C GLU A 144 -6.65 3.08 0.53
N THR A 145 -6.34 4.03 -0.33
CA THR A 145 -7.32 4.97 -0.87
C THR A 145 -8.10 4.28 -1.99
N ARG A 146 -9.42 4.47 -2.00
CA ARG A 146 -10.31 3.94 -3.04
C ARG A 146 -10.91 5.09 -3.83
N GLU A 147 -10.82 4.99 -5.16
CA GLU A 147 -11.44 5.90 -6.11
C GLU A 147 -12.39 5.12 -7.03
N ASP A 148 -13.66 5.49 -7.02
CA ASP A 148 -14.68 4.87 -7.88
C ASP A 148 -14.90 5.70 -9.14
N ILE A 149 -14.83 5.05 -10.32
CA ILE A 149 -14.97 5.75 -11.61
C ILE A 149 -16.44 5.99 -11.99
N ALA A 150 -17.39 5.34 -11.32
CA ALA A 150 -18.81 5.57 -11.55
C ALA A 150 -19.48 6.10 -10.28
N THR A 151 -20.10 7.27 -10.38
CA THR A 151 -20.83 7.88 -9.27
C THR A 151 -22.33 7.75 -9.48
N TRP A 152 -23.05 7.30 -8.44
CA TRP A 152 -24.50 7.41 -8.38
C TRP A 152 -24.87 8.85 -8.02
N ILE A 153 -25.67 9.50 -8.87
CA ILE A 153 -26.31 10.76 -8.52
C ILE A 153 -27.64 10.44 -7.88
N GLY A 154 -27.80 10.81 -6.62
CA GLY A 154 -29.11 10.74 -5.95
C GLY A 154 -30.10 11.64 -6.66
N GLY A 155 -31.19 11.07 -7.17
CA GLY A 155 -32.27 11.84 -7.80
C GLY A 155 -33.27 12.44 -6.81
N PHE A 156 -32.95 12.39 -5.48
CA PHE A 156 -33.91 12.75 -4.43
C PHE A 156 -33.25 13.64 -3.36
N GLU A 157 -33.68 14.87 -3.22
CA GLU A 157 -33.31 15.77 -2.13
C GLU A 157 -34.53 16.02 -1.21
N PHE A 158 -34.36 15.90 0.10
CA PHE A 158 -35.37 16.35 1.08
C PHE A 158 -35.14 17.82 1.43
N PRO A 159 -36.21 18.64 1.61
CA PRO A 159 -37.64 18.32 1.65
C PRO A 159 -38.31 18.36 0.28
N VAL A 160 -39.19 17.39 0.07
CA VAL A 160 -40.08 17.39 -1.09
C VAL A 160 -41.11 18.51 -0.90
N GLN A 161 -41.15 19.51 -1.80
CA GLN A 161 -42.23 20.48 -1.81
C GLN A 161 -43.51 19.82 -2.34
N ASP A 162 -44.63 20.17 -1.68
CA ASP A 162 -45.98 19.68 -2.03
C ASP A 162 -46.24 19.73 -3.53
N GLY A 163 -46.70 18.61 -4.14
CA GLY A 163 -47.24 18.56 -5.48
C GLY A 163 -46.62 17.58 -6.46
N LEU A 164 -45.80 16.63 -6.04
CA LEU A 164 -45.32 15.56 -6.93
C LEU A 164 -46.42 14.50 -7.12
N GLU A 165 -47.15 14.60 -8.23
CA GLU A 165 -47.97 13.47 -8.71
C GLU A 165 -47.02 12.38 -9.25
N LEU A 166 -47.07 11.21 -8.61
CA LEU A 166 -46.26 10.05 -8.98
C LEU A 166 -46.88 9.34 -10.19
N TYR A 167 -46.46 9.73 -11.36
CA TYR A 167 -46.68 8.96 -12.57
C TYR A 167 -45.40 8.17 -12.85
N ASP A 168 -45.47 6.85 -12.82
CA ASP A 168 -44.44 5.93 -13.34
C ASP A 168 -43.17 5.62 -12.50
N GLY A 169 -43.28 5.55 -11.16
CA GLY A 169 -42.20 4.98 -10.34
C GLY A 169 -41.18 6.00 -9.81
N TRP A 170 -40.51 5.65 -8.72
CA TRP A 170 -39.50 6.49 -8.09
C TRP A 170 -38.11 6.19 -8.68
N GLU A 171 -37.52 7.09 -9.42
CA GLU A 171 -36.08 7.05 -9.71
C GLU A 171 -35.35 7.61 -8.50
N ILE A 172 -34.81 6.72 -7.63
CA ILE A 172 -34.09 7.09 -6.42
C ILE A 172 -32.68 7.65 -6.74
N GLY A 173 -32.23 7.48 -7.95
CA GLY A 173 -30.97 7.96 -8.48
C GLY A 173 -30.64 7.34 -9.82
N TYR A 174 -29.85 8.02 -10.60
CA TYR A 174 -29.32 7.48 -11.85
C TYR A 174 -27.79 7.42 -11.79
N ARG A 175 -27.24 6.41 -12.44
CA ARG A 175 -25.80 6.28 -12.60
C ARG A 175 -25.34 7.26 -13.66
N GLN A 176 -24.57 8.28 -13.26
CA GLN A 176 -23.84 9.08 -14.23
C GLN A 176 -22.54 8.33 -14.55
N PRO A 177 -22.36 7.80 -15.76
CA PRO A 177 -21.10 7.20 -16.15
C PRO A 177 -20.10 8.34 -16.38
N SER A 178 -19.41 8.78 -15.32
CA SER A 178 -18.15 9.44 -15.51
C SER A 178 -17.18 8.38 -16.00
N LEU A 179 -16.85 8.38 -17.28
CA LEU A 179 -15.88 7.43 -17.86
C LEU A 179 -14.45 7.76 -17.42
N ILE A 180 -14.23 8.90 -16.76
CA ILE A 180 -12.90 9.40 -16.38
C ILE A 180 -12.92 9.72 -14.88
N VAL A 181 -11.86 9.30 -14.20
CA VAL A 181 -11.55 9.67 -12.82
C VAL A 181 -10.14 10.23 -12.73
N ASN A 182 -9.94 11.19 -11.84
CA ASN A 182 -8.62 11.65 -11.45
C ASN A 182 -8.20 10.94 -10.15
N VAL A 183 -7.10 10.20 -10.21
CA VAL A 183 -6.47 9.57 -9.05
C VAL A 183 -5.26 10.40 -8.66
N TYR A 184 -5.32 11.01 -7.48
CA TYR A 184 -4.25 11.89 -6.99
C TYR A 184 -3.28 11.11 -6.09
N ASN A 185 -2.00 11.05 -6.49
CA ASN A 185 -0.92 10.49 -5.70
C ASN A 185 -0.18 11.60 -4.95
N SER A 186 -0.40 11.71 -3.65
CA SER A 186 0.29 12.66 -2.76
C SER A 186 1.63 12.17 -2.23
N GLY A 187 2.09 11.00 -2.67
CA GLY A 187 3.36 10.39 -2.26
C GLY A 187 4.58 11.03 -2.93
N ASP A 188 5.75 10.53 -2.56
CA ASP A 188 7.05 11.01 -3.07
C ASP A 188 7.47 10.26 -4.34
N VAL A 189 6.87 9.10 -4.61
CA VAL A 189 7.23 8.22 -5.72
C VAL A 189 5.99 7.64 -6.40
N LYS A 190 6.18 7.15 -7.63
CA LYS A 190 5.13 6.43 -8.33
C LYS A 190 4.77 5.13 -7.61
N SER A 191 3.49 4.78 -7.62
CA SER A 191 2.99 3.56 -6.99
C SER A 191 2.18 2.69 -7.95
N GLY A 192 2.13 1.39 -7.66
CA GLY A 192 1.21 0.48 -8.31
C GLY A 192 -0.22 0.71 -7.82
N ILE A 193 -1.17 0.17 -8.57
CA ILE A 193 -2.60 0.23 -8.26
C ILE A 193 -3.20 -1.18 -8.21
N ARG A 194 -4.31 -1.30 -7.51
CA ARG A 194 -5.19 -2.46 -7.57
C ARG A 194 -6.51 -2.03 -8.20
N ILE A 195 -6.80 -2.60 -9.35
CA ILE A 195 -7.99 -2.30 -10.14
C ILE A 195 -9.01 -3.39 -9.85
N GLU A 196 -10.24 -3.00 -9.61
CA GLU A 196 -11.37 -3.91 -9.44
C GLU A 196 -12.43 -3.60 -10.51
N PHE A 197 -12.64 -4.55 -11.41
CA PHE A 197 -13.70 -4.54 -12.40
C PHE A 197 -14.86 -5.40 -11.90
N ARG A 198 -15.97 -4.79 -11.55
CA ARG A 198 -17.17 -5.46 -11.08
C ARG A 198 -18.24 -5.43 -12.15
N ALA A 199 -18.71 -6.59 -12.57
CA ALA A 199 -19.77 -6.71 -13.54
C ALA A 199 -21.15 -6.76 -12.84
N ILE A 200 -22.05 -5.83 -13.20
CA ILE A 200 -23.47 -5.81 -12.77
C ILE A 200 -24.37 -6.47 -13.83
N GLY A 201 -23.85 -6.74 -15.00
CA GLY A 201 -24.47 -7.44 -16.13
C GLY A 201 -23.40 -8.11 -16.98
N ALA A 202 -23.75 -8.54 -18.20
CA ALA A 202 -22.76 -9.08 -19.13
C ALA A 202 -21.82 -7.96 -19.63
N VAL A 203 -20.51 -8.19 -19.57
CA VAL A 203 -19.45 -7.25 -20.06
C VAL A 203 -18.42 -8.04 -20.84
N THR A 204 -17.95 -7.49 -21.95
CA THR A 204 -16.93 -8.13 -22.77
C THR A 204 -15.69 -7.27 -22.83
N ASN A 205 -14.53 -7.89 -22.51
CA ASN A 205 -13.19 -7.34 -22.61
C ASN A 205 -13.05 -5.96 -21.92
N PRO A 206 -13.10 -5.90 -20.58
CA PRO A 206 -12.90 -4.65 -19.86
C PRO A 206 -11.50 -4.07 -20.04
N VAL A 207 -11.42 -2.74 -20.11
CA VAL A 207 -10.19 -1.98 -20.33
C VAL A 207 -10.12 -0.83 -19.33
N LEU A 208 -8.95 -0.59 -18.77
CA LEU A 208 -8.60 0.65 -18.08
C LEU A 208 -7.43 1.32 -18.80
N LEU A 209 -7.58 2.56 -19.17
CA LEU A 209 -6.62 3.39 -19.89
C LEU A 209 -6.16 4.54 -18.99
N ASN A 210 -4.86 4.74 -18.88
CA ASN A 210 -4.29 6.00 -18.39
C ASN A 210 -4.29 7.00 -19.56
N VAL A 211 -5.03 8.10 -19.40
CA VAL A 211 -5.25 9.07 -20.48
C VAL A 211 -3.96 9.85 -20.81
N ASP A 212 -3.13 10.09 -19.78
CA ASP A 212 -1.92 10.91 -19.91
C ASP A 212 -0.79 10.12 -20.60
N THR A 213 -0.56 8.87 -20.18
CA THR A 213 0.52 8.02 -20.73
C THR A 213 0.07 7.20 -21.94
N ARG A 214 -1.24 7.04 -22.14
CA ARG A 214 -1.87 6.15 -23.13
C ARG A 214 -1.58 4.66 -22.91
N GLU A 215 -1.03 4.30 -21.76
CA GLU A 215 -0.88 2.92 -21.34
C GLU A 215 -2.23 2.36 -20.91
N PHE A 216 -2.46 1.08 -21.12
CA PHE A 216 -3.73 0.45 -20.78
C PHE A 216 -3.55 -0.96 -20.20
N ILE A 217 -4.57 -1.43 -19.50
CA ILE A 217 -4.78 -2.83 -19.13
C ILE A 217 -6.08 -3.28 -19.78
N LYS A 218 -6.02 -4.32 -20.61
CA LYS A 218 -7.16 -4.98 -21.24
C LYS A 218 -7.20 -6.45 -20.83
N LEU A 219 -8.38 -6.97 -20.60
CA LEU A 219 -8.59 -8.38 -20.27
C LEU A 219 -9.54 -8.99 -21.30
N ASN A 220 -9.07 -9.99 -22.00
CA ASN A 220 -9.80 -10.69 -23.06
C ASN A 220 -10.72 -11.77 -22.45
N ILE A 221 -11.78 -11.32 -21.77
CA ILE A 221 -12.72 -12.17 -21.01
C ILE A 221 -14.14 -11.61 -21.06
N SER A 222 -15.12 -12.53 -21.05
CA SER A 222 -16.52 -12.16 -20.83
C SER A 222 -16.88 -12.37 -19.36
N LEU A 223 -17.37 -11.31 -18.73
CA LEU A 223 -17.87 -11.29 -17.36
C LEU A 223 -19.38 -11.38 -17.35
N VAL A 224 -19.93 -11.97 -16.31
CA VAL A 224 -21.37 -12.04 -16.03
C VAL A 224 -21.70 -11.29 -14.75
N ALA A 225 -22.95 -10.99 -14.51
CA ALA A 225 -23.41 -10.31 -13.30
C ALA A 225 -22.88 -10.99 -12.03
N GLY A 226 -22.26 -10.20 -11.14
CA GLY A 226 -21.66 -10.67 -9.89
C GLY A 226 -20.18 -11.08 -10.00
N ASP A 227 -19.61 -11.15 -11.19
CA ASP A 227 -18.16 -11.36 -11.34
C ASP A 227 -17.38 -10.14 -10.86
N VAL A 228 -16.25 -10.41 -10.19
CA VAL A 228 -15.29 -9.39 -9.80
C VAL A 228 -13.90 -9.80 -10.29
N LEU A 229 -13.32 -8.99 -11.16
CA LEU A 229 -11.99 -9.20 -11.72
C LEU A 229 -11.04 -8.19 -11.10
N THR A 230 -10.01 -8.67 -10.41
CA THR A 230 -9.02 -7.84 -9.71
C THR A 230 -7.68 -7.92 -10.40
N VAL A 231 -7.08 -6.77 -10.70
CA VAL A 231 -5.73 -6.66 -11.27
C VAL A 231 -4.85 -5.85 -10.32
N SER A 232 -3.75 -6.45 -9.87
CA SER A 232 -2.72 -5.76 -9.06
C SER A 232 -1.50 -5.48 -9.94
N THR A 233 -0.97 -4.26 -9.86
CA THR A 233 0.14 -3.79 -10.73
C THR A 233 1.42 -3.48 -9.96
N GLY A 234 1.39 -3.55 -8.61
CA GLY A 234 2.53 -3.28 -7.75
C GLY A 234 3.71 -4.22 -8.02
N TYR A 235 4.92 -3.72 -7.82
CA TYR A 235 6.12 -4.54 -7.93
C TYR A 235 6.11 -5.65 -6.87
N GLY A 236 6.27 -6.91 -7.33
CA GLY A 236 6.21 -8.09 -6.47
C GLY A 236 4.79 -8.58 -6.14
N GLU A 237 3.75 -7.82 -6.52
CA GLU A 237 2.34 -8.12 -6.23
C GLU A 237 1.49 -8.27 -7.50
N LYS A 238 2.13 -8.37 -8.67
CA LYS A 238 1.42 -8.47 -9.95
C LYS A 238 0.56 -9.73 -9.99
N ALA A 239 -0.74 -9.56 -10.14
CA ALA A 239 -1.71 -10.64 -10.16
C ALA A 239 -2.97 -10.24 -10.93
N VAL A 240 -3.61 -11.21 -11.55
CA VAL A 240 -4.96 -11.09 -12.12
C VAL A 240 -5.82 -12.19 -11.54
N LYS A 241 -6.88 -11.84 -10.83
CA LYS A 241 -7.76 -12.79 -10.12
C LYS A 241 -9.21 -12.56 -10.51
N LEU A 242 -9.92 -13.62 -10.81
CA LEU A 242 -11.37 -13.61 -11.05
C LEU A 242 -12.06 -14.27 -9.86
N ASN A 243 -12.97 -13.53 -9.25
CA ASN A 243 -13.94 -14.08 -8.30
C ASN A 243 -15.28 -14.27 -9.03
N ARG A 244 -15.70 -15.51 -9.21
CA ARG A 244 -16.97 -15.90 -9.83
C ARG A 244 -17.73 -16.80 -8.87
N GLY A 245 -18.89 -16.32 -8.39
CA GLY A 245 -19.70 -17.08 -7.43
C GLY A 245 -18.99 -17.40 -6.11
N GLY A 246 -18.06 -16.55 -5.63
CA GLY A 246 -17.26 -16.76 -4.42
C GLY A 246 -15.99 -17.62 -4.62
N VAL A 247 -15.77 -18.15 -5.81
CA VAL A 247 -14.55 -18.90 -6.15
C VAL A 247 -13.53 -17.98 -6.80
N ILE A 248 -12.36 -17.85 -6.18
CA ILE A 248 -11.25 -17.03 -6.70
C ILE A 248 -10.32 -17.91 -7.51
N THR A 249 -10.13 -17.54 -8.78
CA THR A 249 -9.25 -18.25 -9.73
C THR A 249 -8.21 -17.29 -10.32
N ASP A 250 -7.06 -17.85 -10.71
CA ASP A 250 -6.07 -17.10 -11.49
C ASP A 250 -6.63 -16.81 -12.89
N ALA A 251 -6.62 -15.56 -13.27
CA ALA A 251 -7.14 -15.06 -14.54
C ALA A 251 -6.03 -14.40 -15.40
N PHE A 252 -4.76 -14.59 -15.06
CA PHE A 252 -3.62 -13.99 -15.75
C PHE A 252 -3.62 -14.29 -17.27
N ARG A 253 -4.08 -15.47 -17.66
CA ARG A 253 -4.18 -15.90 -19.08
C ARG A 253 -5.07 -15.00 -19.95
N TYR A 254 -5.94 -14.20 -19.33
CA TYR A 254 -6.83 -13.29 -20.05
C TYR A 254 -6.24 -11.89 -20.23
N LEU A 255 -5.08 -11.61 -19.60
CA LEU A 255 -4.40 -10.34 -19.80
C LEU A 255 -3.94 -10.22 -21.24
N ASP A 256 -4.32 -9.14 -21.91
CA ASP A 256 -3.90 -8.83 -23.26
C ASP A 256 -2.38 -8.62 -23.33
N VAL A 257 -1.75 -9.08 -24.40
CA VAL A 257 -0.28 -9.06 -24.57
C VAL A 257 0.27 -7.62 -24.64
N ASP A 258 -0.52 -6.70 -25.18
CA ASP A 258 -0.13 -5.29 -25.32
C ASP A 258 -0.42 -4.47 -24.05
N SER A 259 -0.94 -5.11 -23.00
CA SER A 259 -1.24 -4.46 -21.72
C SER A 259 0.02 -4.07 -20.96
N SER A 260 0.01 -2.88 -20.37
CA SER A 260 1.03 -2.40 -19.43
C SER A 260 0.52 -2.45 -17.99
N TYR A 261 1.40 -2.81 -17.04
CA TYR A 261 1.05 -2.68 -15.61
C TYR A 261 1.04 -1.21 -15.21
N LEU A 262 -0.16 -0.64 -15.22
CA LEU A 262 -0.39 0.78 -14.93
C LEU A 262 0.15 1.16 -13.55
N GLN A 263 0.78 2.33 -13.48
CA GLN A 263 1.23 2.95 -12.24
C GLN A 263 0.72 4.38 -12.19
N ILE A 264 0.52 4.91 -10.99
CA ILE A 264 0.20 6.32 -10.77
C ILE A 264 1.48 7.10 -10.51
N ALA A 265 1.73 8.13 -11.33
CA ALA A 265 2.77 9.11 -11.10
C ALA A 265 2.43 10.00 -9.90
N VAL A 266 3.39 10.73 -9.37
CA VAL A 266 3.15 11.75 -8.34
C VAL A 266 2.27 12.86 -8.93
N GLY A 267 1.23 13.28 -8.22
CA GLY A 267 0.25 14.25 -8.67
C GLY A 267 -0.99 13.62 -9.32
N ASP A 268 -1.56 14.31 -10.28
CA ASP A 268 -2.79 13.93 -10.97
C ASP A 268 -2.56 12.82 -12.00
N ASN A 269 -3.48 11.87 -12.05
CA ASN A 269 -3.47 10.76 -13.00
C ASN A 269 -4.89 10.51 -13.50
N LEU A 270 -5.14 10.72 -14.78
CA LEU A 270 -6.44 10.56 -15.38
C LEU A 270 -6.64 9.15 -15.93
N PHE A 271 -7.62 8.44 -15.42
CA PHE A 271 -7.99 7.11 -15.89
C PHE A 271 -9.35 7.10 -16.56
N ARG A 272 -9.45 6.34 -17.63
CA ARG A 272 -10.69 6.07 -18.36
C ARG A 272 -10.92 4.59 -18.49
N TYR A 273 -12.12 4.12 -18.15
CA TYR A 273 -12.48 2.74 -18.44
C TYR A 273 -13.35 2.62 -19.71
N SER A 274 -13.32 1.44 -20.31
CA SER A 274 -14.17 1.04 -21.43
C SER A 274 -14.32 -0.48 -21.46
N ALA A 275 -15.13 -0.98 -22.35
CA ALA A 275 -15.22 -2.40 -22.68
C ALA A 275 -15.56 -2.52 -24.18
N ASP A 276 -15.27 -3.67 -24.76
CA ASP A 276 -15.63 -3.92 -26.17
C ASP A 276 -17.16 -4.00 -26.37
N ALA A 277 -17.89 -4.44 -25.31
CA ALA A 277 -19.36 -4.41 -25.30
C ALA A 277 -19.89 -4.22 -23.86
N ASN A 278 -21.00 -3.49 -23.73
CA ASN A 278 -21.80 -3.27 -22.53
C ASN A 278 -20.98 -2.64 -21.38
N ALA A 279 -20.20 -1.61 -21.67
CA ALA A 279 -19.41 -0.88 -20.69
C ALA A 279 -20.27 -0.27 -19.56
N GLU A 280 -21.55 -0.02 -19.81
CA GLU A 280 -22.54 0.45 -18.83
C GLU A 280 -22.79 -0.55 -17.69
N ASN A 281 -22.54 -1.83 -17.93
CA ASN A 281 -22.63 -2.90 -16.91
C ASN A 281 -21.35 -3.08 -16.10
N LEU A 282 -20.35 -2.22 -16.27
CA LEU A 282 -19.06 -2.30 -15.59
C LEU A 282 -18.94 -1.21 -14.53
N GLU A 283 -18.59 -1.62 -13.32
CA GLU A 283 -18.13 -0.74 -12.24
C GLU A 283 -16.61 -0.91 -12.08
N VAL A 284 -15.90 0.21 -12.00
CA VAL A 284 -14.44 0.19 -11.86
C VAL A 284 -14.04 0.98 -10.63
N SER A 285 -13.31 0.33 -9.74
CA SER A 285 -12.70 0.96 -8.57
C SER A 285 -11.18 0.83 -8.67
N ILE A 286 -10.49 1.92 -8.36
CA ILE A 286 -9.02 1.95 -8.28
C ILE A 286 -8.64 2.10 -6.81
N TYR A 287 -7.80 1.20 -6.33
CA TYR A 287 -7.22 1.25 -5.00
C TYR A 287 -5.73 1.53 -5.11
N HIS A 288 -5.23 2.43 -4.30
CA HIS A 288 -3.82 2.76 -4.29
C HIS A 288 -3.33 3.15 -2.90
N ASN A 289 -2.04 3.03 -2.70
CA ASN A 289 -1.34 3.59 -1.56
C ASN A 289 -0.35 4.64 -2.04
N ASN A 290 -0.32 5.77 -1.36
CA ASN A 290 0.74 6.75 -1.54
C ASN A 290 2.03 6.21 -0.90
N LEU A 291 3.14 6.30 -1.61
CA LEU A 291 4.44 5.79 -1.19
C LEU A 291 5.38 6.94 -0.85
N TYR A 292 6.08 6.82 0.30
CA TYR A 292 6.91 7.87 0.86
C TYR A 292 8.33 7.39 1.09
N LEU A 293 9.29 8.30 0.89
CA LEU A 293 10.72 8.03 1.08
C LEU A 293 11.13 8.01 2.55
N GLY A 294 10.35 8.64 3.43
CA GLY A 294 10.66 8.70 4.86
C GLY A 294 9.46 9.07 5.74
N VAL A 295 9.69 9.13 7.05
CA VAL A 295 8.74 9.51 8.10
C VAL A 295 9.34 10.54 9.03
#